data_f8d8c49717548ec89258dc84bf4b35bf
#
_entry.id   f8d8c49717548ec89258dc84bf4b35bf
#
_cell.length_a   1.000
_cell.length_b   1.000
_cell.length_c   1.000
_cell.angle_alpha   90.00
_cell.angle_beta   90.00
_cell.angle_gamma   90.00
#
_symmetry.space_group_name_H-M   'P 1'
#
loop_
_entity.id
_entity.type
_entity.pdbx_description
1 polymer ?
#
loop_
_entity_poly.entity_id
_entity_poly.type
_entity_poly.pdbx_seq_one_letter_code
_entity_poly.pdbx_strand_id
1 'polypeptide(L)'
;MNAEDHTPELSARERILLTAHDLFYSGGVRATGIDKVIAEARVTKVTFYRHFPSKNDLIRAYLDYRHERWMNWFKDALNRHGATNGQRLNALVPTMAEWFNNPIYRGCAFINTVSELGGVLPDVLEISSRHKQDMTNVIAELLPETPNRLAIANAAAIAVDGAIVKAQLDNNAKLAALQGLSMLLSALNMQQ
;
A
#
# COMPACT_ATOMS: atom_id res chain seq x y z
N MET A 1 26.56 14.48 32.67
CA MET A 1 25.25 13.84 32.94
C MET A 1 24.70 13.47 31.57
N ASN A 2 25.02 12.24 31.11
CA ASN A 2 24.65 11.77 29.77
C ASN A 2 23.16 11.43 29.79
N ALA A 3 22.38 12.16 29.00
CA ALA A 3 21.03 11.71 28.62
C ALA A 3 21.21 10.53 27.66
N GLU A 4 21.05 9.32 28.16
CA GLU A 4 20.94 8.14 27.32
C GLU A 4 19.67 8.31 26.48
N ASP A 5 19.87 8.38 25.17
CA ASP A 5 18.82 8.41 24.16
C ASP A 5 18.09 7.05 24.20
N HIS A 6 17.07 6.96 25.06
CA HIS A 6 16.23 5.77 25.20
C HIS A 6 15.27 5.73 24.01
N THR A 7 15.77 5.30 22.86
CA THR A 7 14.87 4.82 21.80
C THR A 7 14.18 3.59 22.37
N PRO A 8 12.84 3.60 22.54
CA PRO A 8 12.12 2.49 23.17
C PRO A 8 12.36 1.21 22.36
N GLU A 9 12.84 0.18 23.04
CA GLU A 9 13.08 -1.13 22.43
C GLU A 9 11.75 -1.70 21.94
N LEU A 10 11.68 -2.07 20.65
CA LEU A 10 10.48 -2.63 20.05
C LEU A 10 10.04 -3.91 20.78
N SER A 11 8.77 -4.01 21.09
CA SER A 11 8.17 -5.22 21.66
C SER A 11 8.39 -6.44 20.72
N ALA A 12 8.34 -7.63 21.26
CA ALA A 12 8.45 -8.85 20.46
C ALA A 12 7.38 -8.93 19.36
N ARG A 13 6.16 -8.44 19.63
CA ARG A 13 5.08 -8.38 18.64
C ARG A 13 5.41 -7.43 17.49
N GLU A 14 5.93 -6.26 17.80
CA GLU A 14 6.33 -5.27 16.79
C GLU A 14 7.50 -5.78 15.96
N ARG A 15 8.54 -6.37 16.56
CA ARG A 15 9.65 -6.97 15.83
C ARG A 15 9.16 -8.03 14.84
N ILE A 16 8.27 -8.94 15.27
CA ILE A 16 7.68 -9.95 14.38
C ILE A 16 6.92 -9.30 13.22
N LEU A 17 6.07 -8.32 13.52
CA LEU A 17 5.23 -7.65 12.52
C LEU A 17 6.07 -6.89 11.50
N LEU A 18 7.05 -6.11 11.92
CA LEU A 18 7.92 -5.33 11.04
C LEU A 18 8.82 -6.24 10.18
N THR A 19 9.37 -7.31 10.78
CA THR A 19 10.12 -8.33 10.03
C THR A 19 9.25 -9.00 8.98
N ALA A 20 8.03 -9.39 9.35
CA ALA A 20 7.08 -9.98 8.41
C ALA A 20 6.70 -8.99 7.29
N HIS A 21 6.49 -7.71 7.63
CA HIS A 21 6.22 -6.66 6.65
C HIS A 21 7.29 -6.60 5.57
N ASP A 22 8.56 -6.57 5.96
CA ASP A 22 9.66 -6.44 5.01
C ASP A 22 9.84 -7.71 4.16
N LEU A 23 9.74 -8.88 4.79
CA LEU A 23 9.87 -10.16 4.12
C LEU A 23 8.70 -10.46 3.17
N PHE A 24 7.46 -10.19 3.60
CA PHE A 24 6.28 -10.42 2.76
C PHE A 24 6.23 -9.46 1.58
N TYR A 25 6.59 -8.20 1.80
CA TYR A 25 6.57 -7.21 0.72
C TYR A 25 7.69 -7.43 -0.30
N SER A 26 8.87 -7.84 0.13
CA SER A 26 10.02 -8.07 -0.77
C SER A 26 10.00 -9.44 -1.45
N GLY A 27 9.63 -10.50 -0.73
CA GLY A 27 9.75 -11.89 -1.16
C GLY A 27 8.43 -12.61 -1.45
N GLY A 28 7.29 -11.96 -1.20
CA GLY A 28 5.97 -12.56 -1.30
C GLY A 28 5.54 -13.30 -0.03
N VAL A 29 4.23 -13.29 0.21
CA VAL A 29 3.64 -13.88 1.42
C VAL A 29 3.72 -15.40 1.37
N ARG A 30 3.45 -15.98 0.21
CA ARG A 30 3.42 -17.44 0.03
C ARG A 30 4.80 -18.06 0.20
N ALA A 31 5.82 -17.42 -0.38
CA ALA A 31 7.20 -17.88 -0.35
C ALA A 31 7.90 -17.69 1.01
N THR A 32 7.39 -16.82 1.86
CA THR A 32 7.99 -16.52 3.17
C THR A 32 7.48 -17.49 4.24
N GLY A 33 8.37 -18.36 4.74
CA GLY A 33 8.07 -19.29 5.85
C GLY A 33 8.09 -18.61 7.22
N ILE A 34 7.31 -19.14 8.18
CA ILE A 34 7.28 -18.65 9.57
C ILE A 34 8.67 -18.75 10.23
N ASP A 35 9.41 -19.82 10.01
CA ASP A 35 10.73 -20.02 10.62
C ASP A 35 11.73 -18.93 10.21
N LYS A 36 11.63 -18.42 8.96
CA LYS A 36 12.40 -17.26 8.52
C LYS A 36 12.03 -15.99 9.28
N VAL A 37 10.73 -15.74 9.48
CA VAL A 37 10.27 -14.58 10.26
C VAL A 37 10.76 -14.67 11.70
N ILE A 38 10.67 -15.87 12.34
CA ILE A 38 11.12 -16.11 13.71
C ILE A 38 12.62 -15.81 13.84
N ALA A 39 13.43 -16.33 12.90
CA ALA A 39 14.88 -16.15 12.92
C ALA A 39 15.27 -14.68 12.77
N GLU A 40 14.70 -13.97 11.78
CA GLU A 40 15.04 -12.57 11.52
C GLU A 40 14.48 -11.61 12.59
N ALA A 41 13.30 -11.91 13.16
CA ALA A 41 12.73 -11.14 14.27
C ALA A 41 13.46 -11.38 15.60
N ARG A 42 14.37 -12.37 15.65
CA ARG A 42 15.12 -12.76 16.85
C ARG A 42 14.21 -13.08 18.04
N VAL A 43 13.21 -13.92 17.80
CA VAL A 43 12.28 -14.40 18.81
C VAL A 43 12.29 -15.92 18.88
N THR A 44 11.79 -16.50 19.98
CA THR A 44 11.57 -17.94 20.05
C THR A 44 10.27 -18.33 19.35
N LYS A 45 10.16 -19.58 18.92
CA LYS A 45 8.94 -20.14 18.35
C LYS A 45 7.73 -20.00 19.30
N VAL A 46 7.94 -20.20 20.59
CA VAL A 46 6.92 -20.01 21.61
C VAL A 46 6.46 -18.55 21.68
N THR A 47 7.39 -17.61 21.64
CA THR A 47 7.09 -16.17 21.63
C THR A 47 6.31 -15.79 20.36
N PHE A 48 6.69 -16.31 19.21
CA PHE A 48 5.98 -16.07 17.96
C PHE A 48 4.51 -16.50 18.07
N TYR A 49 4.23 -17.77 18.40
CA TYR A 49 2.88 -18.30 18.44
C TYR A 49 2.01 -17.71 19.57
N ARG A 50 2.62 -17.15 20.61
CA ARG A 50 1.90 -16.37 21.62
C ARG A 50 1.34 -15.07 21.07
N HIS A 51 2.03 -14.42 20.11
CA HIS A 51 1.60 -13.16 19.52
C HIS A 51 0.81 -13.34 18.22
N PHE A 52 1.14 -14.35 17.44
CA PHE A 52 0.49 -14.70 16.18
C PHE A 52 0.24 -16.21 16.14
N PRO A 53 -0.99 -16.64 16.51
CA PRO A 53 -1.31 -18.07 16.61
C PRO A 53 -1.14 -18.84 15.30
N SER A 54 -1.21 -18.16 14.16
CA SER A 54 -1.00 -18.73 12.82
C SER A 54 -0.30 -17.75 11.88
N LYS A 55 0.18 -18.28 10.74
CA LYS A 55 0.66 -17.43 9.63
C LYS A 55 -0.46 -16.52 9.10
N ASN A 56 -1.70 -17.01 9.11
CA ASN A 56 -2.84 -16.23 8.64
C ASN A 56 -3.10 -15.01 9.53
N ASP A 57 -2.95 -15.14 10.86
CA ASP A 57 -3.08 -14.02 11.80
C ASP A 57 -1.98 -12.97 11.56
N LEU A 58 -0.77 -13.42 11.26
CA LEU A 58 0.33 -12.53 10.92
C LEU A 58 0.10 -11.84 9.56
N ILE A 59 -0.49 -12.52 8.57
CA ILE A 59 -0.84 -11.94 7.27
C ILE A 59 -1.90 -10.85 7.43
N ARG A 60 -2.94 -11.08 8.23
CA ARG A 60 -3.95 -10.05 8.54
C ARG A 60 -3.31 -8.82 9.17
N ALA A 61 -2.51 -9.02 10.22
CA ALA A 61 -1.80 -7.93 10.89
C ALA A 61 -0.84 -7.17 9.96
N TYR A 62 -0.16 -7.88 9.06
CA TYR A 62 0.68 -7.27 8.02
C TYR A 62 -0.12 -6.38 7.08
N LEU A 63 -1.27 -6.86 6.58
CA LEU A 63 -2.12 -6.10 5.67
C LEU A 63 -2.73 -4.88 6.37
N ASP A 64 -3.20 -5.00 7.62
CA ASP A 64 -3.71 -3.88 8.40
C ASP A 64 -2.63 -2.83 8.65
N TYR A 65 -1.42 -3.23 9.07
CA TYR A 65 -0.28 -2.33 9.25
C TYR A 65 0.10 -1.64 7.92
N ARG A 66 0.11 -2.38 6.82
CA ARG A 66 0.41 -1.85 5.50
C ARG A 66 -0.65 -0.86 5.02
N HIS A 67 -1.93 -1.12 5.32
CA HIS A 67 -3.04 -0.23 5.02
C HIS A 67 -2.86 1.12 5.71
N GLU A 68 -2.70 1.14 7.03
CA GLU A 68 -2.54 2.37 7.80
C GLU A 68 -1.34 3.19 7.31
N ARG A 69 -0.19 2.53 7.16
CA ARG A 69 1.04 3.18 6.73
C ARG A 69 0.92 3.76 5.32
N TRP A 70 0.34 3.01 4.38
CA TRP A 70 0.18 3.46 3.00
C TRP A 70 -0.86 4.57 2.88
N MET A 71 -1.99 4.47 3.56
CA MET A 71 -3.04 5.49 3.54
C MET A 71 -2.57 6.82 4.12
N ASN A 72 -1.81 6.78 5.23
CA ASN A 72 -1.22 7.99 5.81
C ASN A 72 -0.24 8.64 4.82
N TRP A 73 0.70 7.86 4.28
CA TRP A 73 1.62 8.36 3.26
C TRP A 73 0.88 8.91 2.04
N PHE A 74 -0.15 8.22 1.53
CA PHE A 74 -0.89 8.62 0.34
C PHE A 74 -1.57 9.99 0.53
N LYS A 75 -2.25 10.20 1.65
CA LYS A 75 -2.86 11.49 1.99
C LYS A 75 -1.83 12.61 2.12
N ASP A 76 -0.72 12.34 2.81
CA ASP A 76 0.37 13.30 2.98
C ASP A 76 1.03 13.66 1.64
N ALA A 77 1.28 12.68 0.79
CA ALA A 77 1.86 12.89 -0.53
C ALA A 77 0.93 13.69 -1.44
N LEU A 78 -0.38 13.39 -1.45
CA LEU A 78 -1.37 14.18 -2.19
C LEU A 78 -1.35 15.65 -1.74
N ASN A 79 -1.30 15.91 -0.45
CA ASN A 79 -1.23 17.27 0.09
C ASN A 79 0.06 17.99 -0.35
N ARG A 80 1.21 17.32 -0.26
CA ARG A 80 2.49 17.89 -0.73
C ARG A 80 2.50 18.20 -2.23
N HIS A 81 1.83 17.38 -3.02
CA HIS A 81 1.77 17.52 -4.48
C HIS A 81 0.61 18.41 -4.97
N GLY A 82 0.00 19.19 -4.08
CA GLY A 82 -0.91 20.27 -4.46
C GLY A 82 -2.36 19.88 -4.67
N ALA A 83 -2.83 18.81 -4.04
CA ALA A 83 -4.23 18.39 -4.08
C ALA A 83 -5.23 19.49 -3.69
N THR A 84 -4.78 20.51 -2.94
CA THR A 84 -5.60 21.64 -2.46
C THR A 84 -5.75 22.78 -3.48
N ASN A 85 -5.03 22.79 -4.60
CA ASN A 85 -4.90 23.94 -5.50
C ASN A 85 -5.75 23.85 -6.79
N GLY A 86 -6.89 23.16 -6.77
CA GLY A 86 -7.85 23.16 -7.89
C GLY A 86 -7.58 22.18 -9.04
N GLN A 87 -6.36 21.62 -9.13
CA GLN A 87 -6.01 20.55 -10.10
C GLN A 87 -5.90 19.18 -9.42
N ARG A 88 -6.92 18.84 -8.70
CA ARG A 88 -6.90 17.84 -7.64
C ARG A 88 -6.50 16.42 -8.11
N LEU A 89 -7.10 15.91 -9.20
CA LEU A 89 -6.72 14.59 -9.73
C LEU A 89 -5.28 14.56 -10.28
N ASN A 90 -4.77 15.67 -10.79
CA ASN A 90 -3.41 15.72 -11.33
C ASN A 90 -2.33 15.51 -10.24
N ALA A 91 -2.64 15.74 -8.97
CA ALA A 91 -1.76 15.43 -7.85
C ALA A 91 -1.44 13.92 -7.72
N LEU A 92 -2.30 13.05 -8.27
CA LEU A 92 -2.06 11.61 -8.28
C LEU A 92 -0.81 11.23 -9.08
N VAL A 93 -0.48 11.93 -10.17
CA VAL A 93 0.67 11.59 -11.01
C VAL A 93 2.00 11.76 -10.24
N PRO A 94 2.33 12.93 -9.67
CA PRO A 94 3.57 13.08 -8.88
C PRO A 94 3.54 12.25 -7.59
N THR A 95 2.37 12.02 -6.98
CA THR A 95 2.24 11.10 -5.83
C THR A 95 2.66 9.68 -6.21
N MET A 96 2.16 9.14 -7.33
CA MET A 96 2.57 7.82 -7.80
C MET A 96 4.03 7.79 -8.24
N ALA A 97 4.55 8.88 -8.84
CA ALA A 97 5.96 8.98 -9.20
C ALA A 97 6.88 8.87 -7.99
N GLU A 98 6.54 9.54 -6.87
CA GLU A 98 7.26 9.43 -5.60
C GLU A 98 7.33 7.97 -5.12
N TRP A 99 6.19 7.27 -5.16
CA TRP A 99 6.14 5.87 -4.73
C TRP A 99 6.90 4.94 -5.67
N PHE A 100 6.72 5.07 -6.99
CA PHE A 100 7.40 4.22 -7.99
C PHE A 100 8.92 4.37 -7.97
N ASN A 101 9.43 5.54 -7.57
CA ASN A 101 10.86 5.80 -7.43
C ASN A 101 11.44 5.31 -6.10
N ASN A 102 10.62 4.84 -5.16
CA ASN A 102 11.12 4.27 -3.92
C ASN A 102 11.92 2.99 -4.20
N PRO A 103 13.18 2.84 -3.73
CA PRO A 103 14.02 1.66 -3.99
C PRO A 103 13.39 0.33 -3.55
N ILE A 104 12.55 0.36 -2.51
CA ILE A 104 11.84 -0.82 -2.02
C ILE A 104 10.49 -1.07 -2.72
N TYR A 105 10.14 -0.28 -3.76
CA TYR A 105 8.88 -0.46 -4.48
C TYR A 105 8.77 -1.86 -5.10
N ARG A 106 7.66 -2.53 -4.80
CA ARG A 106 7.30 -3.86 -5.32
C ARG A 106 5.82 -3.94 -5.73
N GLY A 107 5.24 -2.77 -6.05
CA GLY A 107 3.81 -2.67 -6.39
C GLY A 107 2.89 -2.61 -5.18
N CYS A 108 1.62 -2.87 -5.42
CA CYS A 108 0.61 -2.87 -4.37
C CYS A 108 0.63 -4.18 -3.58
N ALA A 109 0.90 -4.09 -2.27
CA ALA A 109 0.91 -5.26 -1.38
C ALA A 109 -0.42 -6.03 -1.40
N PHE A 110 -1.54 -5.33 -1.53
CA PHE A 110 -2.88 -5.93 -1.55
C PHE A 110 -3.14 -6.69 -2.86
N ILE A 111 -2.86 -6.09 -4.02
CA ILE A 111 -2.97 -6.76 -5.32
C ILE A 111 -2.09 -8.01 -5.33
N ASN A 112 -0.84 -7.90 -4.87
CA ASN A 112 0.10 -9.01 -4.82
C ASN A 112 -0.42 -10.12 -3.89
N THR A 113 -0.88 -9.78 -2.68
CA THR A 113 -1.39 -10.77 -1.72
C THR A 113 -2.68 -11.45 -2.21
N VAL A 114 -3.58 -10.71 -2.87
CA VAL A 114 -4.78 -11.29 -3.52
C VAL A 114 -4.39 -12.31 -4.60
N SER A 115 -3.40 -11.98 -5.43
CA SER A 115 -2.90 -12.90 -6.46
C SER A 115 -2.28 -14.17 -5.87
N GLU A 116 -1.63 -14.08 -4.70
CA GLU A 116 -1.02 -15.21 -4.03
C GLU A 116 -2.01 -16.07 -3.23
N LEU A 117 -2.99 -15.47 -2.56
CA LEU A 117 -3.77 -16.11 -1.50
C LEU A 117 -5.28 -15.92 -1.61
N GLY A 118 -5.80 -15.11 -2.55
CA GLY A 118 -7.24 -14.82 -2.64
C GLY A 118 -8.13 -16.05 -2.78
N GLY A 119 -7.62 -17.12 -3.39
CA GLY A 119 -8.35 -18.38 -3.52
C GLY A 119 -8.28 -19.31 -2.29
N VAL A 120 -7.45 -19.01 -1.29
CA VAL A 120 -7.21 -19.91 -0.12
C VAL A 120 -7.41 -19.21 1.22
N LEU A 121 -7.44 -17.88 1.25
CA LEU A 121 -7.65 -17.09 2.46
C LEU A 121 -8.65 -15.96 2.16
N PRO A 122 -9.95 -16.19 2.35
CA PRO A 122 -11.01 -15.22 2.00
C PRO A 122 -10.84 -13.83 2.65
N ASP A 123 -10.33 -13.75 3.87
CA ASP A 123 -10.09 -12.49 4.58
C ASP A 123 -9.17 -11.53 3.80
N VAL A 124 -8.25 -12.07 2.99
CA VAL A 124 -7.37 -11.26 2.13
C VAL A 124 -8.17 -10.46 1.11
N LEU A 125 -9.24 -11.05 0.56
CA LEU A 125 -10.14 -10.35 -0.38
C LEU A 125 -10.87 -9.21 0.33
N GLU A 126 -11.40 -9.46 1.53
CA GLU A 126 -12.13 -8.46 2.32
C GLU A 126 -11.23 -7.28 2.70
N ILE A 127 -10.05 -7.57 3.28
CA ILE A 127 -9.09 -6.53 3.69
C ILE A 127 -8.61 -5.71 2.47
N SER A 128 -8.35 -6.39 1.35
CA SER A 128 -7.90 -5.72 0.12
C SER A 128 -9.00 -4.87 -0.50
N SER A 129 -10.25 -5.34 -0.49
CA SER A 129 -11.41 -4.58 -0.97
C SER A 129 -11.61 -3.30 -0.14
N ARG A 130 -11.54 -3.40 1.19
CA ARG A 130 -11.60 -2.24 2.09
C ARG A 130 -10.49 -1.23 1.77
N HIS A 131 -9.25 -1.69 1.62
CA HIS A 131 -8.13 -0.81 1.27
C HIS A 131 -8.37 -0.07 -0.05
N LYS A 132 -8.87 -0.75 -1.07
CA LYS A 132 -9.17 -0.14 -2.37
C LYS A 132 -10.34 0.84 -2.29
N GLN A 133 -11.35 0.54 -1.52
CA GLN A 133 -12.45 1.46 -1.28
C GLN A 133 -11.97 2.72 -0.56
N ASP A 134 -11.12 2.60 0.47
CA ASP A 134 -10.59 3.75 1.19
C ASP A 134 -9.69 4.62 0.32
N MET A 135 -8.87 4.01 -0.55
CA MET A 135 -8.12 4.74 -1.58
C MET A 135 -9.07 5.51 -2.52
N THR A 136 -10.14 4.87 -2.98
CA THR A 136 -11.14 5.49 -3.84
C THR A 136 -11.86 6.65 -3.15
N ASN A 137 -12.18 6.50 -1.86
CA ASN A 137 -12.80 7.56 -1.06
C ASN A 137 -11.89 8.79 -0.96
N VAL A 138 -10.58 8.59 -0.71
CA VAL A 138 -9.61 9.69 -0.71
C VAL A 138 -9.51 10.37 -2.08
N ILE A 139 -9.56 9.60 -3.17
CA ILE A 139 -9.60 10.18 -4.52
C ILE A 139 -10.90 10.97 -4.74
N ALA A 140 -12.04 10.48 -4.24
CA ALA A 140 -13.30 11.21 -4.34
C ALA A 140 -13.25 12.55 -3.60
N GLU A 141 -12.54 12.65 -2.48
CA GLU A 141 -12.35 13.92 -1.75
C GLU A 141 -11.59 14.98 -2.58
N LEU A 142 -10.85 14.57 -3.61
CA LEU A 142 -10.19 15.47 -4.55
C LEU A 142 -11.14 16.10 -5.57
N LEU A 143 -12.36 15.60 -5.72
CA LEU A 143 -13.31 15.99 -6.74
C LEU A 143 -14.42 16.89 -6.19
N PRO A 144 -15.02 17.77 -7.01
CA PRO A 144 -16.17 18.55 -6.62
C PRO A 144 -17.39 17.64 -6.33
N GLU A 145 -18.33 18.15 -5.54
CA GLU A 145 -19.59 17.48 -5.24
C GLU A 145 -20.51 17.51 -6.46
N THR A 146 -20.40 16.50 -7.33
CA THR A 146 -21.21 16.34 -8.53
C THR A 146 -21.87 14.95 -8.55
N PRO A 147 -22.95 14.74 -9.30
CA PRO A 147 -23.56 13.41 -9.45
C PRO A 147 -22.59 12.33 -9.93
N ASN A 148 -21.57 12.69 -10.72
CA ASN A 148 -20.60 11.77 -11.30
C ASN A 148 -19.36 11.57 -10.41
N ARG A 149 -19.24 12.24 -9.27
CA ARG A 149 -18.05 12.22 -8.40
C ARG A 149 -17.52 10.81 -8.13
N LEU A 150 -18.39 9.91 -7.67
CA LEU A 150 -17.99 8.54 -7.34
C LEU A 150 -17.59 7.72 -8.57
N ALA A 151 -18.26 7.91 -9.69
CA ALA A 151 -17.92 7.24 -10.94
C ALA A 151 -16.52 7.67 -11.44
N ILE A 152 -16.23 8.98 -11.38
CA ILE A 152 -14.92 9.54 -11.74
C ILE A 152 -13.84 9.05 -10.77
N ALA A 153 -14.11 9.03 -9.46
CA ALA A 153 -13.17 8.54 -8.45
C ALA A 153 -12.83 7.05 -8.67
N ASN A 154 -13.83 6.22 -8.97
CA ASN A 154 -13.61 4.80 -9.30
C ASN A 154 -12.77 4.64 -10.57
N ALA A 155 -13.06 5.40 -11.64
CA ALA A 155 -12.26 5.36 -12.87
C ALA A 155 -10.81 5.79 -12.62
N ALA A 156 -10.59 6.82 -11.82
CA ALA A 156 -9.25 7.27 -11.43
C ALA A 156 -8.52 6.21 -10.59
N ALA A 157 -9.21 5.56 -9.65
CA ALA A 157 -8.64 4.46 -8.85
C ALA A 157 -8.21 3.27 -9.72
N ILE A 158 -9.03 2.89 -10.72
CA ILE A 158 -8.68 1.84 -11.69
C ILE A 158 -7.46 2.25 -12.52
N ALA A 159 -7.36 3.52 -12.95
CA ALA A 159 -6.21 4.02 -13.68
C ALA A 159 -4.92 3.99 -12.81
N VAL A 160 -5.03 4.34 -11.52
CA VAL A 160 -3.93 4.23 -10.55
C VAL A 160 -3.50 2.78 -10.38
N ASP A 161 -4.43 1.83 -10.22
CA ASP A 161 -4.11 0.41 -10.08
C ASP A 161 -3.42 -0.16 -11.33
N GLY A 162 -3.88 0.22 -12.52
CA GLY A 162 -3.23 -0.13 -13.78
C GLY A 162 -1.81 0.42 -13.87
N ALA A 163 -1.59 1.67 -13.46
CA ALA A 163 -0.27 2.29 -13.42
C ALA A 163 0.66 1.59 -12.42
N ILE A 164 0.16 1.20 -11.23
CA ILE A 164 0.91 0.45 -10.21
C ILE A 164 1.41 -0.88 -10.79
N VAL A 165 0.51 -1.65 -11.43
CA VAL A 165 0.88 -2.95 -12.01
C VAL A 165 1.90 -2.77 -13.14
N LYS A 166 1.69 -1.79 -14.03
CA LYS A 166 2.62 -1.52 -15.13
C LYS A 166 4.01 -1.11 -14.63
N ALA A 167 4.07 -0.28 -13.58
CA ALA A 167 5.33 0.22 -13.01
C ALA A 167 6.18 -0.87 -12.32
N GLN A 168 5.61 -2.06 -12.05
CA GLN A 168 6.36 -3.18 -11.47
C GLN A 168 7.31 -3.86 -12.47
N LEU A 169 7.13 -3.68 -13.78
CA LEU A 169 7.85 -4.44 -14.80
C LEU A 169 9.33 -4.02 -14.89
N ASP A 170 9.59 -2.72 -15.06
CA ASP A 170 10.93 -2.16 -15.15
C ASP A 170 10.91 -0.62 -15.04
N ASN A 171 12.09 0.01 -15.10
CA ASN A 171 12.18 1.48 -14.99
C ASN A 171 11.57 2.22 -16.19
N ASN A 172 11.61 1.67 -17.41
CA ASN A 172 10.97 2.28 -18.60
C ASN A 172 9.44 2.18 -18.46
N ALA A 173 8.96 1.08 -17.91
CA ALA A 173 7.54 0.88 -17.63
C ALA A 173 7.01 1.88 -16.59
N LYS A 174 7.81 2.33 -15.61
CA LYS A 174 7.44 3.38 -14.66
C LYS A 174 7.10 4.69 -15.38
N LEU A 175 7.95 5.13 -16.32
CA LEU A 175 7.70 6.35 -17.09
C LEU A 175 6.42 6.21 -17.94
N ALA A 176 6.27 5.10 -18.66
CA ALA A 176 5.09 4.84 -19.47
C ALA A 176 3.81 4.73 -18.62
N ALA A 177 3.90 4.17 -17.39
CA ALA A 177 2.78 4.10 -16.46
C ALA A 177 2.32 5.50 -16.02
N LEU A 178 3.26 6.39 -15.70
CA LEU A 178 2.97 7.77 -15.29
C LEU A 178 2.40 8.60 -16.45
N GLN A 179 2.93 8.44 -17.66
CA GLN A 179 2.38 9.10 -18.85
C GLN A 179 0.95 8.64 -19.13
N GLY A 180 0.69 7.34 -19.13
CA GLY A 180 -0.65 6.77 -19.31
C GLY A 180 -1.63 7.24 -18.24
N LEU A 181 -1.20 7.23 -16.96
CA LEU A 181 -1.99 7.75 -15.86
C LEU A 181 -2.35 9.23 -16.06
N SER A 182 -1.38 10.06 -16.43
CA SER A 182 -1.60 11.49 -16.70
C SER A 182 -2.64 11.72 -17.80
N MET A 183 -2.56 10.96 -18.90
CA MET A 183 -3.54 11.05 -19.99
C MET A 183 -4.95 10.66 -19.55
N LEU A 184 -5.09 9.56 -18.80
CA LEU A 184 -6.38 9.10 -18.29
C LEU A 184 -7.00 10.10 -17.32
N LEU A 185 -6.22 10.63 -16.38
CA LEU A 185 -6.71 11.61 -15.41
C LEU A 185 -7.08 12.93 -16.08
N SER A 186 -6.36 13.35 -17.12
CA SER A 186 -6.72 14.53 -17.91
C SER A 186 -8.07 14.36 -18.62
N ALA A 187 -8.34 13.19 -19.16
CA ALA A 187 -9.63 12.89 -19.77
C ALA A 187 -10.78 12.88 -18.72
N LEU A 188 -10.53 12.36 -17.52
CA LEU A 188 -11.51 12.37 -16.42
C LEU A 188 -11.79 13.78 -15.89
N ASN A 189 -10.80 14.67 -15.86
CA ASN A 189 -10.98 16.07 -15.44
C ASN A 189 -11.94 16.84 -16.37
N MET A 190 -12.08 16.47 -17.64
CA MET A 190 -13.02 17.09 -18.58
C MET A 190 -14.48 16.63 -18.36
N GLN A 191 -14.71 15.67 -17.49
CA GLN A 191 -16.04 15.09 -17.18
C GLN A 191 -16.65 15.61 -15.86
N GLN A 192 -15.97 16.56 -15.20
CA GLN A 192 -16.37 17.15 -13.91
C GLN A 192 -17.46 18.21 -14.03
#